data_f14543497f8488f6a2619c783546836c
#
_entry.id   f14543497f8488f6a2619c783546836c
#
_cell.length_a   1.000
_cell.length_b   1.000
_cell.length_c   1.000
_cell.angle_alpha   90.00
_cell.angle_beta   90.00
_cell.angle_gamma   90.00
#
_symmetry.space_group_name_H-M   'P 1'
#
loop_
_entity.id
_entity.type
_entity.pdbx_description
1 polymer ?
#
loop_
_entity_poly.entity_id
_entity_poly.type
_entity_poly.pdbx_seq_one_letter_code
_entity_poly.pdbx_strand_id
1 'polypeptide(L)'
;MPSLTLAGGVRFGNPALGASRVSGKLPSGRQFARKFGTRTQLFTFMPIQAATPLTDEAILSALAEFKITASYKQVQQIQQYIAVLLKWNDKMNLTAIRDPREILYRHFCESMYATVAVPVENGRLADVGSGGGFPGIPMKILRPDLQVFLIESNIKKATFLAEVARDLELADLRVLVNRFEDVAEDVAPLDYICSRALGEFASFLGWAGSEAIAAKTAILWIGGRDLDEVMKIEGWNWREPIPVPQSLRRLLLVGTKKVPPDVGVTT
;
A
#
# COMPACT_ATOMS: atom_id res chain seq x y z
N MET A 1 19.14 16.05 10.23
CA MET A 1 17.95 15.18 10.42
C MET A 1 16.74 15.98 9.94
N PRO A 2 16.13 15.72 8.77
CA PRO A 2 14.92 16.41 8.35
C PRO A 2 13.73 15.88 9.16
N SER A 3 12.96 16.80 9.77
CA SER A 3 11.73 16.52 10.50
C SER A 3 10.60 16.20 9.52
N LEU A 4 9.92 15.06 9.68
CA LEU A 4 8.68 14.76 8.98
C LEU A 4 7.58 15.70 9.50
N THR A 5 7.03 16.53 8.63
CA THR A 5 5.87 17.37 8.92
C THR A 5 4.64 16.69 8.33
N LEU A 6 3.68 16.30 9.18
CA LEU A 6 2.34 15.94 8.74
C LEU A 6 1.61 17.25 8.41
N ALA A 7 1.08 17.36 7.20
CA ALA A 7 0.22 18.48 6.82
C ALA A 7 -1.11 18.37 7.57
N GLY A 8 -1.26 19.23 8.58
CA GLY A 8 -2.40 19.22 9.51
C GLY A 8 -1.92 19.39 10.95
N GLY A 9 -1.22 20.44 11.22
CA GLY A 9 -0.82 21.14 12.45
C GLY A 9 -0.86 20.45 13.83
N VAL A 10 -0.48 19.19 13.99
CA VAL A 10 -0.33 18.55 15.32
C VAL A 10 1.16 18.31 15.59
N ARG A 11 1.74 19.10 16.49
CA ARG A 11 3.09 18.86 17.04
C ARG A 11 2.99 17.91 18.21
N PHE A 12 3.69 16.80 18.14
CA PHE A 12 3.89 15.89 19.28
C PHE A 12 5.19 16.25 19.99
N GLY A 13 5.05 16.64 21.26
CA GLY A 13 6.18 16.84 22.16
C GLY A 13 6.74 15.48 22.64
N ASN A 14 8.06 15.42 22.75
CA ASN A 14 8.82 14.24 23.18
C ASN A 14 8.73 14.12 24.73
N PRO A 15 8.22 13.03 25.32
CA PRO A 15 8.38 12.79 26.75
C PRO A 15 9.70 12.07 27.02
N ALA A 16 10.52 12.66 27.87
CA ALA A 16 11.77 12.11 28.37
C ALA A 16 11.54 10.79 29.10
N LEU A 17 12.32 9.77 28.75
CA LEU A 17 12.34 8.45 29.39
C LEU A 17 13.17 8.49 30.66
N GLY A 18 12.50 8.34 31.82
CA GLY A 18 13.11 7.95 33.07
C GLY A 18 13.27 6.43 33.08
N ALA A 19 14.51 5.95 33.12
CA ALA A 19 14.82 4.54 33.27
C ALA A 19 14.71 4.10 34.72
N SER A 20 13.77 3.23 35.07
CA SER A 20 13.84 2.42 36.32
C SER A 20 13.89 0.94 35.94
N ARG A 21 15.02 0.30 36.30
CA ARG A 21 15.18 -1.15 36.22
C ARG A 21 14.30 -1.81 37.28
N VAL A 22 13.40 -2.67 36.83
CA VAL A 22 12.76 -3.67 37.70
C VAL A 22 13.05 -5.05 37.14
N SER A 23 13.90 -5.80 37.86
CA SER A 23 14.14 -7.22 37.63
C SER A 23 12.96 -8.00 38.24
N GLY A 24 12.12 -8.58 37.42
CA GLY A 24 11.04 -9.46 37.84
C GLY A 24 11.01 -10.73 37.01
N LYS A 25 11.18 -11.89 37.64
CA LYS A 25 11.02 -13.23 37.08
C LYS A 25 9.63 -13.39 36.44
N LEU A 26 9.59 -13.94 35.25
CA LEU A 26 8.35 -14.35 34.55
C LEU A 26 7.68 -15.50 35.31
N PRO A 27 6.39 -15.42 35.61
CA PRO A 27 5.64 -16.55 36.16
C PRO A 27 5.20 -17.49 35.04
N SER A 28 5.46 -18.76 35.24
CA SER A 28 4.97 -19.91 34.50
C SER A 28 3.43 -19.91 34.39
N GLY A 29 2.92 -20.36 33.26
CA GLY A 29 1.54 -20.38 32.80
C GLY A 29 0.46 -20.59 33.85
N ARG A 30 -0.53 -19.71 33.86
CA ARG A 30 -1.78 -19.88 34.60
C ARG A 30 -2.78 -20.71 33.78
N GLN A 31 -3.14 -21.88 34.32
CA GLN A 31 -4.29 -22.65 33.86
C GLN A 31 -5.56 -22.02 34.46
N PHE A 32 -6.50 -21.63 33.60
CA PHE A 32 -7.86 -21.30 34.02
C PHE A 32 -8.78 -22.46 33.71
N ALA A 33 -9.29 -23.14 34.74
CA ALA A 33 -10.32 -24.16 34.61
C ALA A 33 -11.70 -23.55 34.84
N ARG A 34 -12.59 -23.57 33.84
CA ARG A 34 -14.03 -23.40 34.01
C ARG A 34 -14.72 -24.76 33.98
N LYS A 35 -15.35 -25.12 35.08
CA LYS A 35 -16.19 -26.33 35.16
C LYS A 35 -17.56 -26.05 34.51
N PHE A 36 -17.86 -26.70 33.43
CA PHE A 36 -19.21 -26.94 32.95
C PHE A 36 -19.34 -28.45 32.69
N GLY A 37 -20.23 -29.15 33.47
CA GLY A 37 -20.72 -30.51 33.26
C GLY A 37 -19.70 -31.57 32.87
N THR A 38 -19.34 -32.45 33.76
CA THR A 38 -18.73 -33.81 33.69
C THR A 38 -17.77 -34.19 32.55
N ARG A 39 -17.16 -33.27 31.82
CA ARG A 39 -16.03 -33.55 30.92
C ARG A 39 -15.04 -32.37 30.91
N THR A 40 -13.91 -32.55 31.57
CA THR A 40 -12.80 -31.58 31.52
C THR A 40 -12.10 -31.72 30.16
N GLN A 41 -12.37 -30.85 29.23
CA GLN A 41 -11.52 -30.68 28.05
C GLN A 41 -10.38 -29.73 28.41
N LEU A 42 -9.18 -30.25 28.46
CA LEU A 42 -7.94 -29.45 28.53
C LEU A 42 -7.72 -28.80 27.16
N PHE A 43 -8.04 -27.53 27.05
CA PHE A 43 -7.57 -26.72 25.94
C PHE A 43 -6.09 -26.39 26.18
N THR A 44 -5.22 -27.10 25.50
CA THR A 44 -3.82 -26.71 25.41
C THR A 44 -3.76 -25.49 24.50
N PHE A 45 -3.52 -24.34 25.08
CA PHE A 45 -3.19 -23.13 24.31
C PHE A 45 -1.84 -23.41 23.64
N MET A 46 -1.86 -23.78 22.36
CA MET A 46 -0.65 -23.72 21.54
C MET A 46 -0.27 -22.25 21.41
N PRO A 47 0.98 -21.87 21.73
CA PRO A 47 1.44 -20.53 21.42
C PRO A 47 1.27 -20.33 19.92
N ILE A 48 0.69 -19.20 19.53
CA ILE A 48 0.70 -18.75 18.13
C ILE A 48 2.18 -18.70 17.75
N GLN A 49 2.63 -19.65 16.92
CA GLN A 49 3.99 -19.62 16.41
C GLN A 49 4.13 -18.29 15.64
N ALA A 50 5.07 -17.47 16.04
CA ALA A 50 5.45 -16.31 15.26
C ALA A 50 5.76 -16.80 13.84
N ALA A 51 5.09 -16.23 12.85
CA ALA A 51 5.29 -16.64 11.46
C ALA A 51 6.79 -16.53 11.14
N THR A 52 7.37 -17.62 10.64
CA THR A 52 8.79 -17.65 10.27
C THR A 52 9.02 -16.57 9.20
N PRO A 53 9.99 -15.66 9.39
CA PRO A 53 10.32 -14.67 8.37
C PRO A 53 10.63 -15.35 7.05
N LEU A 54 10.20 -14.72 5.95
CA LEU A 54 10.54 -15.20 4.61
C LEU A 54 12.05 -15.05 4.39
N THR A 55 12.68 -16.06 3.79
CA THR A 55 14.10 -15.95 3.40
C THR A 55 14.26 -15.07 2.17
N ASP A 56 15.46 -14.54 1.94
CA ASP A 56 15.78 -13.73 0.76
C ASP A 56 15.49 -14.51 -0.53
N GLU A 57 15.88 -15.80 -0.56
CA GLU A 57 15.65 -16.69 -1.70
C GLU A 57 14.15 -16.87 -1.99
N ALA A 58 13.32 -16.99 -0.94
CA ALA A 58 11.87 -17.12 -1.10
C ALA A 58 11.26 -15.85 -1.70
N ILE A 59 11.74 -14.68 -1.28
CA ILE A 59 11.28 -13.39 -1.83
C ILE A 59 11.74 -13.24 -3.28
N LEU A 60 13.01 -13.47 -3.57
CA LEU A 60 13.57 -13.36 -4.92
C LEU A 60 12.88 -14.33 -5.89
N SER A 61 12.61 -15.57 -5.44
CA SER A 61 11.87 -16.55 -6.23
C SER A 61 10.46 -16.08 -6.57
N ALA A 62 9.72 -15.55 -5.59
CA ALA A 62 8.38 -15.01 -5.81
C ALA A 62 8.38 -13.82 -6.77
N LEU A 63 9.33 -12.89 -6.62
CA LEU A 63 9.48 -11.73 -7.51
C LEU A 63 9.80 -12.15 -8.95
N ALA A 64 10.64 -13.18 -9.13
CA ALA A 64 11.01 -13.68 -10.45
C ALA A 64 9.80 -14.24 -11.24
N GLU A 65 8.80 -14.82 -10.57
CA GLU A 65 7.56 -15.28 -11.20
C GLU A 65 6.76 -14.11 -11.84
N PHE A 66 6.96 -12.89 -11.33
CA PHE A 66 6.38 -11.66 -11.86
C PHE A 66 7.35 -10.89 -12.76
N LYS A 67 8.50 -11.47 -13.11
CA LYS A 67 9.59 -10.83 -13.90
C LYS A 67 10.15 -9.58 -13.20
N ILE A 68 10.11 -9.54 -11.88
CA ILE A 68 10.62 -8.43 -11.07
C ILE A 68 12.04 -8.78 -10.61
N THR A 69 12.95 -7.84 -10.81
CA THR A 69 14.30 -7.87 -10.24
C THR A 69 14.37 -6.90 -9.07
N ALA A 70 14.93 -7.33 -7.95
CA ALA A 70 15.11 -6.50 -6.76
C ALA A 70 16.53 -6.57 -6.24
N SER A 71 17.04 -5.45 -5.74
CA SER A 71 18.32 -5.39 -5.02
C SER A 71 18.20 -5.98 -3.62
N TYR A 72 19.33 -6.29 -2.98
CA TYR A 72 19.34 -6.76 -1.59
C TYR A 72 18.61 -5.80 -0.64
N LYS A 73 18.84 -4.48 -0.77
CA LYS A 73 18.14 -3.47 0.03
C LYS A 73 16.61 -3.55 -0.12
N GLN A 74 16.13 -3.74 -1.34
CA GLN A 74 14.69 -3.85 -1.61
C GLN A 74 14.09 -5.13 -1.01
N VAL A 75 14.82 -6.25 -1.05
CA VAL A 75 14.42 -7.51 -0.38
C VAL A 75 14.29 -7.30 1.13
N GLN A 76 15.27 -6.64 1.76
CA GLN A 76 15.22 -6.32 3.19
C GLN A 76 14.05 -5.38 3.53
N GLN A 77 13.77 -4.40 2.69
CA GLN A 77 12.60 -3.51 2.86
C GLN A 77 11.28 -4.30 2.78
N ILE A 78 11.16 -5.28 1.88
CA ILE A 78 9.98 -6.16 1.78
C ILE A 78 9.80 -6.97 3.06
N GLN A 79 10.87 -7.62 3.56
CA GLN A 79 10.83 -8.41 4.79
C GLN A 79 10.39 -7.56 5.98
N GLN A 80 11.01 -6.39 6.15
CA GLN A 80 10.72 -5.48 7.24
C GLN A 80 9.28 -4.99 7.16
N TYR A 81 8.78 -4.68 5.96
CA TYR A 81 7.42 -4.23 5.77
C TYR A 81 6.40 -5.33 6.12
N ILE A 82 6.62 -6.56 5.70
CA ILE A 82 5.76 -7.69 6.06
C ILE A 82 5.70 -7.85 7.58
N ALA A 83 6.83 -7.75 8.28
CA ALA A 83 6.89 -7.86 9.73
C ALA A 83 6.10 -6.72 10.43
N VAL A 84 6.26 -5.47 9.97
CA VAL A 84 5.52 -4.31 10.49
C VAL A 84 4.02 -4.46 10.19
N LEU A 85 3.66 -4.86 8.97
CA LEU A 85 2.26 -5.07 8.57
C LEU A 85 1.57 -6.11 9.45
N LEU A 86 2.19 -7.25 9.70
CA LEU A 86 1.64 -8.30 10.56
C LEU A 86 1.43 -7.83 11.99
N LYS A 87 2.42 -7.12 12.56
CA LYS A 87 2.36 -6.54 13.90
C LYS A 87 1.19 -5.55 14.05
N TRP A 88 0.96 -4.70 13.05
CA TRP A 88 -0.13 -3.74 13.05
C TRP A 88 -1.48 -4.42 12.76
N ASN A 89 -1.49 -5.44 11.91
CA ASN A 89 -2.71 -6.16 11.55
C ASN A 89 -3.37 -6.90 12.73
N ASP A 90 -2.61 -7.19 13.78
CA ASP A 90 -3.16 -7.71 15.04
C ASP A 90 -4.01 -6.69 15.81
N LYS A 91 -3.79 -5.40 15.56
CA LYS A 91 -4.49 -4.29 16.23
C LYS A 91 -5.51 -3.61 15.33
N MET A 92 -5.27 -3.64 14.03
CA MET A 92 -6.09 -2.99 13.00
C MET A 92 -6.23 -3.93 11.82
N ASN A 93 -7.42 -4.06 11.27
CA ASN A 93 -7.65 -4.89 10.08
C ASN A 93 -7.15 -4.16 8.82
N LEU A 94 -5.81 -4.14 8.62
CA LEU A 94 -5.18 -3.58 7.42
C LEU A 94 -5.37 -4.49 6.21
N THR A 95 -5.31 -5.80 6.45
CA THR A 95 -5.54 -6.84 5.45
C THR A 95 -6.17 -8.08 6.07
N ALA A 96 -6.99 -8.80 5.29
CA ALA A 96 -7.52 -10.09 5.70
C ALA A 96 -6.48 -11.23 5.60
N ILE A 97 -5.39 -11.02 4.84
CA ILE A 97 -4.33 -11.99 4.63
C ILE A 97 -3.35 -11.92 5.81
N ARG A 98 -3.04 -13.08 6.40
CA ARG A 98 -2.14 -13.20 7.56
C ARG A 98 -0.91 -14.06 7.29
N ASP A 99 -0.96 -14.89 6.26
CA ASP A 99 0.20 -15.69 5.84
C ASP A 99 1.25 -14.80 5.15
N PRO A 100 2.52 -14.78 5.61
CA PRO A 100 3.55 -13.92 5.04
C PRO A 100 3.81 -14.17 3.55
N ARG A 101 3.73 -15.44 3.12
CA ARG A 101 3.94 -15.81 1.72
C ARG A 101 2.77 -15.31 0.85
N GLU A 102 1.55 -15.46 1.33
CA GLU A 102 0.39 -14.94 0.63
C GLU A 102 0.40 -13.40 0.57
N ILE A 103 0.85 -12.71 1.65
CA ILE A 103 1.10 -11.26 1.67
C ILE A 103 2.11 -10.89 0.59
N LEU A 104 3.24 -11.62 0.50
CA LEU A 104 4.26 -11.37 -0.51
C LEU A 104 3.68 -11.42 -1.93
N TYR A 105 2.95 -12.48 -2.26
CA TYR A 105 2.36 -12.64 -3.60
C TYR A 105 1.26 -11.62 -3.87
N ARG A 106 0.26 -11.53 -2.97
CA ARG A 106 -0.97 -10.76 -3.19
C ARG A 106 -0.81 -9.26 -2.98
N HIS A 107 0.09 -8.85 -2.12
CA HIS A 107 0.27 -7.43 -1.84
C HIS A 107 1.54 -6.87 -2.48
N PHE A 108 2.68 -7.55 -2.38
CA PHE A 108 3.92 -7.03 -2.94
C PHE A 108 4.08 -7.34 -4.43
N CYS A 109 4.12 -8.60 -4.83
CA CYS A 109 4.37 -8.98 -6.22
C CYS A 109 3.31 -8.41 -7.17
N GLU A 110 2.00 -8.53 -6.82
CA GLU A 110 0.93 -7.95 -7.63
C GLU A 110 1.04 -6.42 -7.75
N SER A 111 1.42 -5.70 -6.68
CA SER A 111 1.57 -4.24 -6.70
C SER A 111 2.79 -3.82 -7.51
N MET A 112 3.92 -4.49 -7.30
CA MET A 112 5.18 -4.24 -8.00
C MET A 112 5.11 -4.55 -9.49
N TYR A 113 4.26 -5.51 -9.88
CA TYR A 113 4.11 -5.90 -11.28
C TYR A 113 3.74 -4.74 -12.20
N ALA A 114 3.04 -3.72 -11.70
CA ALA A 114 2.74 -2.53 -12.49
C ALA A 114 4.01 -1.84 -13.04
N THR A 115 5.11 -1.83 -12.28
CA THR A 115 6.36 -1.18 -12.72
C THR A 115 7.11 -1.96 -13.80
N VAL A 116 6.70 -3.22 -14.05
CA VAL A 116 7.23 -4.07 -15.14
C VAL A 116 6.30 -4.05 -16.34
N ALA A 117 4.97 -4.09 -16.09
CA ALA A 117 3.96 -4.16 -17.13
C ALA A 117 3.69 -2.79 -17.80
N VAL A 118 3.99 -1.70 -17.09
CA VAL A 118 3.79 -0.33 -17.55
C VAL A 118 5.12 0.41 -17.49
N PRO A 119 5.47 1.23 -18.49
CA PRO A 119 6.67 2.07 -18.43
C PRO A 119 6.44 3.20 -17.40
N VAL A 120 6.62 2.88 -16.12
CA VAL A 120 6.59 3.86 -15.03
C VAL A 120 7.98 4.48 -14.94
N GLU A 121 8.11 5.72 -15.39
CA GLU A 121 9.34 6.51 -15.28
C GLU A 121 9.37 7.27 -13.94
N ASN A 122 10.44 8.03 -13.68
CA ASN A 122 10.47 8.98 -12.59
C ASN A 122 9.30 9.97 -12.70
N GLY A 123 8.73 10.38 -11.59
CA GLY A 123 7.57 11.28 -11.61
C GLY A 123 6.79 11.25 -10.30
N ARG A 124 5.64 11.90 -10.32
CA ARG A 124 4.74 12.07 -9.18
C ARG A 124 3.61 11.04 -9.25
N LEU A 125 3.55 10.16 -8.26
CA LEU A 125 2.54 9.11 -8.14
C LEU A 125 1.65 9.36 -6.93
N ALA A 126 0.34 9.40 -7.09
CA ALA A 126 -0.60 9.35 -5.97
C ALA A 126 -1.26 7.97 -5.88
N ASP A 127 -1.18 7.35 -4.71
CA ASP A 127 -1.91 6.13 -4.34
C ASP A 127 -3.15 6.54 -3.54
N VAL A 128 -4.32 6.37 -4.12
CA VAL A 128 -5.59 6.83 -3.55
C VAL A 128 -6.32 5.70 -2.83
N GLY A 129 -6.63 5.95 -1.55
CA GLY A 129 -7.15 4.93 -0.66
C GLY A 129 -6.07 3.91 -0.29
N SER A 130 -4.88 4.39 0.08
CA SER A 130 -3.67 3.56 0.26
C SER A 130 -3.83 2.41 1.24
N GLY A 131 -4.71 2.53 2.23
CA GLY A 131 -5.02 1.46 3.18
C GLY A 131 -3.80 0.92 3.92
N GLY A 132 -3.43 -0.32 3.63
CA GLY A 132 -2.19 -0.94 4.08
C GLY A 132 -0.96 -0.56 3.24
N GLY A 133 -1.01 0.52 2.43
CA GLY A 133 0.10 1.01 1.61
C GLY A 133 0.26 0.33 0.26
N PHE A 134 -0.80 -0.33 -0.22
CA PHE A 134 -0.79 -1.08 -1.47
C PHE A 134 -1.70 -0.44 -2.53
N PRO A 135 -1.17 -0.07 -3.70
CA PRO A 135 0.12 -0.49 -4.28
C PRO A 135 1.30 0.48 -4.05
N GLY A 136 1.08 1.67 -3.51
CA GLY A 136 2.04 2.77 -3.52
C GLY A 136 3.41 2.46 -2.91
N ILE A 137 3.46 1.86 -1.71
CA ILE A 137 4.74 1.56 -1.04
C ILE A 137 5.54 0.48 -1.78
N PRO A 138 4.99 -0.67 -2.21
CA PRO A 138 5.73 -1.61 -3.05
C PRO A 138 6.28 -1.01 -4.34
N MET A 139 5.51 -0.15 -5.02
CA MET A 139 6.00 0.57 -6.19
C MET A 139 7.17 1.50 -5.85
N LYS A 140 7.08 2.22 -4.72
CA LYS A 140 8.18 3.08 -4.21
C LYS A 140 9.44 2.30 -3.86
N ILE A 141 9.31 1.10 -3.29
CA ILE A 141 10.45 0.22 -3.00
C ILE A 141 11.20 -0.13 -4.30
N LEU A 142 10.49 -0.51 -5.37
CA LEU A 142 11.13 -0.84 -6.65
C LEU A 142 11.61 0.39 -7.42
N ARG A 143 10.89 1.49 -7.31
CA ARG A 143 11.16 2.74 -8.02
C ARG A 143 11.43 3.86 -7.01
N PRO A 144 12.64 3.87 -6.41
CA PRO A 144 13.00 4.89 -5.41
C PRO A 144 13.06 6.31 -5.96
N ASP A 145 13.09 6.46 -7.27
CA ASP A 145 13.06 7.72 -8.02
C ASP A 145 11.66 8.35 -8.13
N LEU A 146 10.58 7.62 -7.77
CA LEU A 146 9.25 8.19 -7.72
C LEU A 146 9.06 9.11 -6.51
N GLN A 147 8.37 10.23 -6.70
CA GLN A 147 7.77 10.99 -5.61
C GLN A 147 6.36 10.43 -5.34
N VAL A 148 6.13 9.85 -4.17
CA VAL A 148 4.89 9.15 -3.85
C VAL A 148 4.06 9.88 -2.82
N PHE A 149 2.77 10.03 -3.10
CA PHE A 149 1.76 10.57 -2.20
C PHE A 149 0.78 9.45 -1.84
N LEU A 150 0.75 9.06 -0.57
CA LEU A 150 -0.21 8.09 -0.04
C LEU A 150 -1.39 8.87 0.52
N ILE A 151 -2.55 8.75 -0.09
CA ILE A 151 -3.77 9.46 0.33
C ILE A 151 -4.68 8.47 1.06
N GLU A 152 -4.86 8.69 2.36
CA GLU A 152 -5.65 7.81 3.23
C GLU A 152 -6.42 8.65 4.25
N SER A 153 -7.74 8.55 4.23
CA SER A 153 -8.61 9.35 5.11
C SER A 153 -8.65 8.85 6.56
N ASN A 154 -8.33 7.59 6.80
CA ASN A 154 -8.32 7.01 8.14
C ASN A 154 -7.00 7.32 8.86
N ILE A 155 -7.07 8.14 9.92
CA ILE A 155 -5.90 8.59 10.71
C ILE A 155 -5.04 7.40 11.21
N LYS A 156 -5.67 6.30 11.66
CA LYS A 156 -4.91 5.15 12.18
C LYS A 156 -4.13 4.44 11.07
N LYS A 157 -4.74 4.29 9.89
CA LYS A 157 -4.04 3.73 8.72
C LYS A 157 -2.94 4.66 8.24
N ALA A 158 -3.19 5.97 8.19
CA ALA A 158 -2.17 6.95 7.83
C ALA A 158 -0.99 6.97 8.82
N THR A 159 -1.25 6.78 10.13
CA THR A 159 -0.18 6.61 11.13
C THR A 159 0.67 5.38 10.84
N PHE A 160 0.05 4.26 10.49
CA PHE A 160 0.76 3.05 10.05
C PHE A 160 1.63 3.32 8.82
N LEU A 161 1.08 3.98 7.79
CA LEU A 161 1.82 4.31 6.58
C LEU A 161 3.04 5.19 6.86
N ALA A 162 2.90 6.18 7.76
CA ALA A 162 4.01 7.05 8.17
C ALA A 162 5.10 6.27 8.94
N GLU A 163 4.71 5.29 9.78
CA GLU A 163 5.66 4.40 10.47
C GLU A 163 6.41 3.54 9.45
N VAL A 164 5.72 2.92 8.51
CA VAL A 164 6.34 2.11 7.45
C VAL A 164 7.32 2.96 6.61
N ALA A 165 6.90 4.15 6.18
CA ALA A 165 7.75 5.04 5.38
C ALA A 165 9.05 5.40 6.09
N ARG A 166 8.97 5.71 7.40
CA ARG A 166 10.13 6.01 8.25
C ARG A 166 11.02 4.78 8.44
N ASP A 167 10.43 3.65 8.82
CA ASP A 167 11.18 2.43 9.16
C ASP A 167 11.89 1.84 7.94
N LEU A 168 11.32 2.00 6.75
CA LEU A 168 11.93 1.59 5.48
C LEU A 168 12.83 2.66 4.85
N GLU A 169 12.98 3.83 5.50
CA GLU A 169 13.78 4.97 5.00
C GLU A 169 13.38 5.39 3.56
N LEU A 170 12.07 5.45 3.28
CA LEU A 170 11.56 5.83 1.97
C LEU A 170 11.60 7.36 1.80
N ALA A 171 12.61 7.86 1.08
CA ALA A 171 12.68 9.27 0.71
C ALA A 171 11.58 9.65 -0.29
N ASP A 172 11.22 10.93 -0.37
CA ASP A 172 10.22 11.46 -1.32
C ASP A 172 8.86 10.72 -1.28
N LEU A 173 8.46 10.30 -0.08
CA LEU A 173 7.14 9.74 0.19
C LEU A 173 6.42 10.61 1.23
N ARG A 174 5.21 11.05 0.90
CA ARG A 174 4.33 11.82 1.80
C ARG A 174 3.04 11.06 2.06
N VAL A 175 2.58 11.08 3.32
CA VAL A 175 1.28 10.55 3.72
C VAL A 175 0.34 11.73 3.95
N LEU A 176 -0.77 11.76 3.22
CA LEU A 176 -1.81 12.78 3.32
C LEU A 176 -3.04 12.19 4.01
N VAL A 177 -3.41 12.78 5.15
CA VAL A 177 -4.55 12.32 5.98
C VAL A 177 -5.79 13.08 5.55
N ASN A 178 -6.26 12.81 4.34
CA ASN A 178 -7.39 13.52 3.72
C ASN A 178 -8.16 12.59 2.78
N ARG A 179 -9.32 13.04 2.33
CA ARG A 179 -9.97 12.49 1.16
C ARG A 179 -9.24 12.99 -0.09
N PHE A 180 -9.30 12.24 -1.18
CA PHE A 180 -8.57 12.61 -2.40
C PHE A 180 -9.08 13.92 -3.02
N GLU A 181 -10.35 14.25 -2.82
CA GLU A 181 -10.95 15.48 -3.31
C GLU A 181 -10.31 16.75 -2.72
N ASP A 182 -9.72 16.63 -1.53
CA ASP A 182 -9.23 17.75 -0.73
C ASP A 182 -7.70 17.98 -0.82
N VAL A 183 -6.98 17.24 -1.69
CA VAL A 183 -5.49 17.26 -1.72
C VAL A 183 -4.88 17.82 -3.00
N ALA A 184 -5.68 18.47 -3.86
CA ALA A 184 -5.20 18.93 -5.17
C ALA A 184 -3.93 19.82 -5.08
N GLU A 185 -3.92 20.79 -4.17
CA GLU A 185 -2.79 21.72 -3.98
C GLU A 185 -1.52 21.02 -3.48
N ASP A 186 -1.65 19.90 -2.77
CA ASP A 186 -0.52 19.14 -2.22
C ASP A 186 0.16 18.22 -3.25
N VAL A 187 -0.62 17.69 -4.21
CA VAL A 187 -0.16 16.60 -5.08
C VAL A 187 0.00 16.98 -6.55
N ALA A 188 -0.73 17.97 -7.05
CA ALA A 188 -0.73 18.34 -8.47
C ALA A 188 0.58 19.00 -8.94
N PRO A 189 0.92 18.89 -10.24
CA PRO A 189 0.38 17.93 -11.19
C PRO A 189 0.88 16.51 -10.93
N LEU A 190 0.15 15.49 -11.40
CA LEU A 190 0.51 14.07 -11.23
C LEU A 190 0.90 13.42 -12.57
N ASP A 191 1.96 12.64 -12.58
CA ASP A 191 2.29 11.77 -13.72
C ASP A 191 1.48 10.49 -13.67
N TYR A 192 1.29 9.95 -12.47
CA TYR A 192 0.59 8.70 -12.24
C TYR A 192 -0.41 8.82 -11.09
N ILE A 193 -1.54 8.17 -11.26
CA ILE A 193 -2.43 7.82 -10.17
C ILE A 193 -2.58 6.33 -10.11
N CYS A 194 -2.69 5.79 -8.92
CA CYS A 194 -3.02 4.38 -8.75
C CYS A 194 -4.05 4.17 -7.64
N SER A 195 -4.77 3.07 -7.75
CA SER A 195 -5.66 2.61 -6.69
C SER A 195 -5.90 1.12 -6.79
N ARG A 196 -6.16 0.51 -5.63
CA ARG A 196 -6.51 -0.89 -5.51
C ARG A 196 -7.71 -1.02 -4.57
N ALA A 197 -8.84 -1.52 -5.10
CA ALA A 197 -10.09 -1.70 -4.35
C ALA A 197 -10.83 -0.40 -3.95
N LEU A 198 -10.73 0.65 -4.76
CA LEU A 198 -11.59 1.81 -4.65
C LEU A 198 -12.91 1.50 -5.37
N GLY A 199 -14.06 1.65 -4.68
CA GLY A 199 -15.38 1.35 -5.27
C GLY A 199 -16.02 2.51 -6.04
N GLU A 200 -15.41 3.71 -6.02
CA GLU A 200 -15.97 4.94 -6.59
C GLU A 200 -15.18 5.40 -7.82
N PHE A 201 -15.06 4.53 -8.84
CA PHE A 201 -14.19 4.78 -10.00
C PHE A 201 -14.52 6.06 -10.76
N ALA A 202 -15.80 6.39 -10.94
CA ALA A 202 -16.20 7.58 -11.69
C ALA A 202 -15.76 8.87 -10.98
N SER A 203 -15.98 8.98 -9.66
CA SER A 203 -15.54 10.12 -8.86
C SER A 203 -14.03 10.26 -8.86
N PHE A 204 -13.33 9.17 -8.60
CA PHE A 204 -11.87 9.11 -8.56
C PHE A 204 -11.22 9.49 -9.90
N LEU A 205 -11.69 8.91 -11.01
CA LEU A 205 -11.14 9.18 -12.35
C LEU A 205 -11.53 10.57 -12.85
N GLY A 206 -12.70 11.08 -12.46
CA GLY A 206 -13.12 12.46 -12.71
C GLY A 206 -12.21 13.46 -12.00
N TRP A 207 -11.93 13.24 -10.72
CA TRP A 207 -10.97 14.05 -9.94
C TRP A 207 -9.56 14.00 -10.54
N ALA A 208 -9.06 12.81 -10.82
CA ALA A 208 -7.73 12.62 -11.38
C ALA A 208 -7.56 13.26 -12.76
N GLY A 209 -8.62 13.23 -13.56
CA GLY A 209 -8.68 13.84 -14.87
C GLY A 209 -9.00 15.33 -14.87
N SER A 210 -9.30 15.97 -13.73
CA SER A 210 -9.58 17.39 -13.65
C SER A 210 -8.35 18.24 -14.00
N GLU A 211 -8.57 19.52 -14.36
CA GLU A 211 -7.48 20.46 -14.60
C GLU A 211 -6.63 20.71 -13.35
N ALA A 212 -7.25 20.63 -12.18
CA ALA A 212 -6.58 20.83 -10.90
C ALA A 212 -5.54 19.74 -10.59
N ILE A 213 -5.77 18.50 -11.01
CA ILE A 213 -4.88 17.35 -10.76
C ILE A 213 -4.00 17.04 -11.96
N ALA A 214 -4.57 17.12 -13.16
CA ALA A 214 -3.89 16.90 -14.44
C ALA A 214 -3.08 15.59 -14.49
N ALA A 215 -3.64 14.49 -13.95
CA ALA A 215 -2.98 13.20 -13.94
C ALA A 215 -2.85 12.66 -15.38
N LYS A 216 -1.65 12.22 -15.76
CA LYS A 216 -1.37 11.73 -17.11
C LYS A 216 -1.76 10.27 -17.31
N THR A 217 -1.51 9.43 -16.31
CA THR A 217 -1.73 7.97 -16.39
C THR A 217 -2.42 7.43 -15.16
N ALA A 218 -3.47 6.66 -15.35
CA ALA A 218 -4.16 5.89 -14.32
C ALA A 218 -3.73 4.41 -14.38
N ILE A 219 -3.40 3.83 -13.23
CA ILE A 219 -2.98 2.43 -13.07
C ILE A 219 -3.89 1.79 -12.02
N LEU A 220 -4.78 0.89 -12.44
CA LEU A 220 -5.82 0.33 -11.58
C LEU A 220 -5.70 -1.18 -11.46
N TRP A 221 -5.75 -1.69 -10.22
CA TRP A 221 -5.91 -3.13 -9.95
C TRP A 221 -7.39 -3.41 -9.76
N ILE A 222 -8.02 -3.99 -10.77
CA ILE A 222 -9.47 -4.22 -10.82
C ILE A 222 -9.81 -5.71 -10.95
N GLY A 223 -11.02 -6.06 -10.57
CA GLY A 223 -11.63 -7.35 -10.87
C GLY A 223 -12.34 -7.32 -12.23
N GLY A 224 -12.50 -8.48 -12.87
CA GLY A 224 -13.19 -8.55 -14.16
C GLY A 224 -14.62 -8.00 -14.15
N ARG A 225 -15.28 -7.96 -12.97
CA ARG A 225 -16.64 -7.40 -12.84
C ARG A 225 -16.70 -5.88 -12.98
N ASP A 226 -15.63 -5.20 -12.60
CA ASP A 226 -15.56 -3.73 -12.59
C ASP A 226 -15.01 -3.19 -13.92
N LEU A 227 -14.46 -4.07 -14.78
CA LEU A 227 -13.77 -3.70 -16.01
C LEU A 227 -14.68 -2.93 -16.97
N ASP A 228 -15.88 -3.47 -17.25
CA ASP A 228 -16.81 -2.86 -18.20
C ASP A 228 -17.33 -1.50 -17.74
N GLU A 229 -17.43 -1.29 -16.43
CA GLU A 229 -17.81 -0.01 -15.84
C GLU A 229 -16.69 1.00 -16.00
N VAL A 230 -15.47 0.63 -15.64
CA VAL A 230 -14.31 1.54 -15.68
C VAL A 230 -13.97 1.93 -17.11
N MET A 231 -14.02 1.00 -18.06
CA MET A 231 -13.69 1.28 -19.46
C MET A 231 -14.69 2.24 -20.14
N LYS A 232 -15.88 2.42 -19.59
CA LYS A 232 -16.88 3.40 -20.09
C LYS A 232 -16.66 4.81 -19.55
N ILE A 233 -15.77 4.99 -18.55
CA ILE A 233 -15.53 6.32 -17.98
C ILE A 233 -14.78 7.17 -19.01
N GLU A 234 -15.38 8.29 -19.34
CA GLU A 234 -14.84 9.23 -20.32
C GLU A 234 -13.59 9.96 -19.81
N GLY A 235 -12.86 10.59 -20.72
CA GLY A 235 -11.66 11.35 -20.39
C GLY A 235 -10.37 10.52 -20.37
N TRP A 236 -10.47 9.20 -20.52
CA TRP A 236 -9.32 8.27 -20.53
C TRP A 236 -9.29 7.41 -21.77
N ASN A 237 -8.08 7.15 -22.29
CA ASN A 237 -7.81 6.16 -23.34
C ASN A 237 -7.32 4.89 -22.62
N TRP A 238 -8.20 3.90 -22.50
CA TRP A 238 -7.89 2.63 -21.86
C TRP A 238 -7.14 1.70 -22.79
N ARG A 239 -6.11 1.02 -22.26
CA ARG A 239 -5.40 -0.07 -22.95
C ARG A 239 -6.10 -1.39 -22.70
N GLU A 240 -5.73 -2.42 -23.46
CA GLU A 240 -6.14 -3.79 -23.17
C GLU A 240 -5.74 -4.16 -21.72
N PRO A 241 -6.66 -4.77 -20.95
CA PRO A 241 -6.39 -5.19 -19.59
C PRO A 241 -5.27 -6.23 -19.53
N ILE A 242 -4.32 -6.05 -18.64
CA ILE A 242 -3.17 -6.94 -18.48
C ILE A 242 -3.48 -7.92 -17.33
N PRO A 243 -3.51 -9.25 -17.56
CA PRO A 243 -3.64 -10.23 -16.51
C PRO A 243 -2.48 -10.13 -15.51
N VAL A 244 -2.80 -10.06 -14.21
CA VAL A 244 -1.77 -10.07 -13.17
C VAL A 244 -1.29 -11.51 -12.98
N PRO A 245 0.02 -11.80 -13.05
CA PRO A 245 0.55 -13.15 -12.87
C PRO A 245 0.07 -13.77 -11.56
N GLN A 246 -0.08 -15.08 -11.53
CA GLN A 246 -0.53 -15.85 -10.37
C GLN A 246 -1.91 -15.43 -9.81
N SER A 247 -2.70 -14.63 -10.56
CA SER A 247 -4.04 -14.23 -10.18
C SER A 247 -5.07 -14.62 -11.25
N LEU A 248 -6.12 -15.34 -10.81
CA LEU A 248 -7.22 -15.75 -11.71
C LEU A 248 -8.26 -14.64 -11.94
N ARG A 249 -8.22 -13.57 -11.14
CA ARG A 249 -9.32 -12.59 -11.09
C ARG A 249 -8.87 -11.14 -11.19
N ARG A 250 -7.57 -10.85 -11.07
CA ARG A 250 -7.06 -9.48 -11.08
C ARG A 250 -6.47 -9.11 -12.41
N LEU A 251 -6.84 -7.91 -12.84
CA LEU A 251 -6.36 -7.27 -14.04
C LEU A 251 -5.69 -5.96 -13.63
N LEU A 252 -4.64 -5.61 -14.34
CA LEU A 252 -4.07 -4.28 -14.32
C LEU A 252 -4.67 -3.52 -15.53
N LEU A 253 -5.41 -2.47 -15.25
CA LEU A 253 -5.98 -1.61 -16.28
C LEU A 253 -5.22 -0.29 -16.30
N VAL A 254 -4.78 0.13 -17.48
CA VAL A 254 -4.00 1.34 -17.69
C VAL A 254 -4.74 2.29 -18.60
N GLY A 255 -4.95 3.51 -18.12
CA GLY A 255 -5.57 4.59 -18.90
C GLY A 255 -4.62 5.77 -19.02
N THR A 256 -4.55 6.37 -20.23
CA THR A 256 -3.88 7.66 -20.42
C THR A 256 -4.93 8.75 -20.60
N LYS A 257 -4.67 9.92 -19.99
CA LYS A 257 -5.56 11.07 -20.11
C LYS A 257 -5.76 11.45 -21.57
N LYS A 258 -7.00 11.64 -22.00
CA LYS A 258 -7.30 12.24 -23.30
C LYS A 258 -6.88 13.70 -23.30
N VAL A 259 -6.05 14.09 -24.24
CA VAL A 259 -5.75 15.50 -24.51
C VAL A 259 -6.90 16.04 -25.34
N PRO A 260 -7.54 17.15 -24.96
CA PRO A 260 -8.51 17.81 -25.83
C PRO A 260 -7.86 18.10 -27.19
N PRO A 261 -8.60 17.97 -28.30
CA PRO A 261 -8.07 18.41 -29.58
C PRO A 261 -7.66 19.89 -29.46
N ASP A 262 -6.48 20.20 -29.99
CA ASP A 262 -5.97 21.57 -30.02
C ASP A 262 -7.02 22.42 -30.72
N VAL A 263 -7.70 23.29 -29.97
CA VAL A 263 -8.63 24.25 -30.55
C VAL A 263 -7.75 25.30 -31.18
N GLY A 264 -7.37 25.03 -32.45
CA GLY A 264 -6.59 25.94 -33.25
C GLY A 264 -7.17 27.34 -33.12
N VAL A 265 -6.39 28.22 -32.50
CA VAL A 265 -6.69 29.64 -32.50
C VAL A 265 -6.65 30.09 -33.96
N THR A 266 -7.83 30.16 -34.60
CA THR A 266 -7.99 30.83 -35.86
C THR A 266 -7.73 32.31 -35.62
N THR A 267 -6.52 32.75 -36.02
CA THR A 267 -6.14 34.16 -36.12
C THR A 267 -6.89 34.84 -37.22
#